data_d3d4e88bf0ca759c36d4516f3de96e3f
#
_entry.id   d3d4e88bf0ca759c36d4516f3de96e3f
#
_cell.length_a   1.000
_cell.length_b   1.000
_cell.length_c   1.000
_cell.angle_alpha   90.00
_cell.angle_beta   90.00
_cell.angle_gamma   90.00
#
_symmetry.space_group_name_H-M   'P 1'
#
loop_
_entity.id
_entity.type
_entity.pdbx_description
1 polymer ?
#
loop_
_entity_poly.entity_id
_entity_poly.type
_entity_poly.pdbx_seq_one_letter_code
_entity_poly.pdbx_strand_id
1 'polypeptide(L)'
;VTGKHDALLALNAWPALVGLVDEKAEGEIGWVIDLVTAIRSVRAEMNIAAAIPLVLAGASAETKARAERWAEFIKRLARVSEISSAPAAPQGSVQLVVRGETAALPLKGVIDIAAERARLTKEMQKADADIARVDAKLGNPNFMARAPEEVVEEEKEKREEALARKAKIAEALERLKGAT
;
A
#
# COMPACT_ATOMS: atom_id res chain seq x y z
N VAL A 1 4.41 36.58 14.07
CA VAL A 1 4.96 37.26 12.89
C VAL A 1 3.85 38.15 12.33
N THR A 2 3.76 39.39 12.78
CA THR A 2 2.80 40.37 12.31
C THR A 2 3.51 41.39 11.42
N GLY A 3 3.87 40.96 10.20
CA GLY A 3 4.29 41.90 9.15
C GLY A 3 3.06 42.56 8.54
N LYS A 4 3.02 43.89 8.47
CA LYS A 4 2.07 44.62 7.61
C LYS A 4 2.40 44.24 6.16
N HIS A 5 1.48 43.63 5.47
CA HIS A 5 1.59 43.37 4.04
C HIS A 5 0.88 44.50 3.30
N ASP A 6 1.64 45.25 2.50
CA ASP A 6 1.11 46.38 1.72
C ASP A 6 0.36 45.95 0.45
N ALA A 7 0.31 44.63 0.16
CA ALA A 7 -0.40 44.08 -0.97
C ALA A 7 -1.15 42.79 -0.58
N LEU A 8 -2.18 42.44 -1.36
CA LEU A 8 -2.89 41.15 -1.23
C LEU A 8 -1.91 40.01 -1.47
N LEU A 9 -2.03 38.95 -0.67
CA LEU A 9 -1.18 37.73 -0.77
C LEU A 9 -1.14 37.16 -2.20
N ALA A 10 -2.28 37.21 -2.90
CA ALA A 10 -2.41 36.74 -4.27
C ALA A 10 -1.61 37.55 -5.31
N LEU A 11 -1.18 38.74 -4.97
CA LEU A 11 -0.39 39.63 -5.85
C LEU A 11 1.11 39.64 -5.49
N ASN A 12 1.49 38.94 -4.44
CA ASN A 12 2.89 38.84 -4.04
C ASN A 12 3.59 37.74 -4.87
N ALA A 13 4.88 37.96 -5.16
CA ALA A 13 5.70 36.93 -5.75
C ALA A 13 5.80 35.73 -4.81
N TRP A 14 5.80 34.53 -5.37
CA TRP A 14 6.00 33.32 -4.60
C TRP A 14 7.39 33.38 -3.92
N PRO A 15 7.49 33.06 -2.62
CA PRO A 15 8.78 33.12 -1.93
C PRO A 15 9.78 32.15 -2.54
N ALA A 16 10.96 32.64 -2.87
CA ALA A 16 12.07 31.80 -3.28
C ALA A 16 12.73 31.21 -2.01
N LEU A 17 12.43 29.93 -1.73
CA LEU A 17 12.93 29.22 -0.54
C LEU A 17 14.28 28.53 -0.83
N VAL A 18 15.21 29.24 -1.48
CA VAL A 18 16.53 28.73 -1.80
C VAL A 18 17.29 28.44 -0.50
N GLY A 19 17.85 27.23 -0.37
CA GLY A 19 18.63 26.81 0.80
C GLY A 19 17.83 26.18 1.94
N LEU A 20 16.52 25.97 1.79
CA LEU A 20 15.71 25.19 2.75
C LEU A 20 15.65 23.70 2.45
N VAL A 21 16.32 23.24 1.39
CA VAL A 21 16.40 21.82 1.07
C VAL A 21 17.43 21.15 1.99
N ASP A 22 17.00 20.15 2.74
CA ASP A 22 17.85 19.28 3.57
C ASP A 22 17.66 17.84 3.09
N GLU A 23 18.57 17.39 2.23
CA GLU A 23 18.53 16.03 1.64
C GLU A 23 18.55 14.92 2.71
N LYS A 24 19.22 15.17 3.84
CA LYS A 24 19.26 14.20 4.94
C LYS A 24 17.91 14.09 5.63
N ALA A 25 17.27 15.23 5.90
CA ALA A 25 15.93 15.25 6.50
C ALA A 25 14.89 14.66 5.53
N GLU A 26 14.98 14.97 4.24
CA GLU A 26 14.13 14.39 3.20
C GLU A 26 14.32 12.87 3.10
N GLY A 27 15.55 12.39 3.12
CA GLY A 27 15.87 10.97 3.12
C GLY A 27 15.32 10.24 4.34
N GLU A 28 15.39 10.87 5.50
CA GLU A 28 14.90 10.32 6.77
C GLU A 28 13.37 10.25 6.80
N ILE A 29 12.70 11.35 6.50
CA ILE A 29 11.23 11.41 6.45
C ILE A 29 10.69 10.55 5.31
N GLY A 30 11.35 10.56 4.14
CA GLY A 30 10.96 9.73 3.01
C GLY A 30 10.95 8.24 3.35
N TRP A 31 11.92 7.74 4.13
CA TRP A 31 11.92 6.36 4.61
C TRP A 31 10.69 6.07 5.51
N VAL A 32 10.34 7.00 6.41
CA VAL A 32 9.16 6.84 7.28
C VAL A 32 7.87 6.78 6.44
N ILE A 33 7.74 7.67 5.45
CA ILE A 33 6.59 7.71 4.54
C ILE A 33 6.48 6.38 3.77
N ASP A 34 7.58 5.89 3.20
CA ASP A 34 7.59 4.64 2.45
C ASP A 34 7.20 3.45 3.33
N LEU A 35 7.75 3.36 4.55
CA LEU A 35 7.43 2.30 5.51
C LEU A 35 5.95 2.34 5.92
N VAL A 36 5.45 3.50 6.30
CA VAL A 36 4.04 3.69 6.69
C VAL A 36 3.11 3.33 5.53
N THR A 37 3.45 3.77 4.31
CA THR A 37 2.66 3.49 3.10
C THR A 37 2.63 1.99 2.81
N ALA A 38 3.78 1.32 2.84
CA ALA A 38 3.87 -0.12 2.62
C ALA A 38 3.06 -0.93 3.64
N ILE A 39 3.16 -0.58 4.94
CA ILE A 39 2.37 -1.24 5.99
C ILE A 39 0.87 -1.02 5.77
N ARG A 40 0.45 0.20 5.43
CA ARG A 40 -0.96 0.52 5.17
C ARG A 40 -1.52 -0.21 3.97
N SER A 41 -0.73 -0.38 2.90
CA SER A 41 -1.13 -1.16 1.72
C SER A 41 -1.43 -2.61 2.11
N VAL A 42 -0.51 -3.28 2.82
CA VAL A 42 -0.73 -4.66 3.28
C VAL A 42 -1.96 -4.76 4.19
N ARG A 43 -2.13 -3.83 5.10
CA ARG A 43 -3.30 -3.81 5.99
C ARG A 43 -4.62 -3.67 5.22
N ALA A 44 -4.64 -2.82 4.19
CA ALA A 44 -5.82 -2.64 3.35
C ALA A 44 -6.11 -3.89 2.50
N GLU A 45 -5.09 -4.46 1.88
CA GLU A 45 -5.19 -5.66 1.04
C GLU A 45 -5.70 -6.88 1.83
N MET A 46 -5.25 -7.02 3.08
CA MET A 46 -5.61 -8.13 3.98
C MET A 46 -6.74 -7.78 4.95
N ASN A 47 -7.38 -6.63 4.79
CA ASN A 47 -8.47 -6.15 5.66
C ASN A 47 -8.15 -6.23 7.17
N ILE A 48 -6.90 -5.87 7.55
CA ILE A 48 -6.44 -5.93 8.93
C ILE A 48 -6.86 -4.67 9.68
N ALA A 49 -7.85 -4.76 10.53
CA ALA A 49 -8.32 -3.66 11.37
C ALA A 49 -7.49 -3.50 12.66
N ALA A 50 -7.00 -4.60 13.24
CA ALA A 50 -6.23 -4.61 14.48
C ALA A 50 -4.86 -3.93 14.33
N ALA A 51 -4.27 -3.44 15.42
CA ALA A 51 -2.87 -3.06 15.45
C ALA A 51 -1.99 -4.32 15.37
N ILE A 52 -0.90 -4.24 14.60
CA ILE A 52 0.01 -5.36 14.35
C ILE A 52 1.43 -5.01 14.77
N PRO A 53 2.24 -5.97 15.25
CA PRO A 53 3.65 -5.73 15.51
C PRO A 53 4.43 -5.52 14.21
N LEU A 54 5.52 -4.75 14.28
CA LEU A 54 6.49 -4.54 13.22
C LEU A 54 7.85 -5.09 13.66
N VAL A 55 8.46 -5.92 12.85
CA VAL A 55 9.80 -6.46 13.07
C VAL A 55 10.71 -6.00 11.94
N LEU A 56 11.77 -5.29 12.28
CA LEU A 56 12.83 -4.92 11.34
C LEU A 56 13.82 -6.09 11.25
N ALA A 57 13.77 -6.83 10.15
CA ALA A 57 14.55 -8.05 9.96
C ALA A 57 15.92 -7.74 9.32
N GLY A 58 17.00 -8.08 10.00
CA GLY A 58 18.35 -7.83 9.51
C GLY A 58 18.71 -6.35 9.31
N ALA A 59 17.93 -5.44 9.89
CA ALA A 59 18.07 -4.00 9.67
C ALA A 59 19.40 -3.45 10.18
N SER A 60 19.94 -2.46 9.48
CA SER A 60 21.14 -1.72 9.85
C SER A 60 20.97 -0.97 11.19
N ALA A 61 22.08 -0.60 11.82
CA ALA A 61 22.05 0.21 13.02
C ALA A 61 21.39 1.59 12.78
N GLU A 62 21.60 2.16 11.60
CA GLU A 62 20.99 3.42 11.19
C GLU A 62 19.47 3.31 11.11
N THR A 63 18.95 2.26 10.45
CA THR A 63 17.52 2.04 10.33
C THR A 63 16.85 1.76 11.67
N LYS A 64 17.51 1.03 12.55
CA LYS A 64 17.01 0.82 13.93
C LYS A 64 16.89 2.14 14.68
N ALA A 65 17.94 2.98 14.65
CA ALA A 65 17.94 4.30 15.29
C ALA A 65 16.87 5.23 14.69
N ARG A 66 16.67 5.17 13.36
CA ARG A 66 15.62 5.91 12.65
C ARG A 66 14.23 5.46 13.09
N ALA A 67 13.99 4.16 13.12
CA ALA A 67 12.72 3.60 13.56
C ALA A 67 12.40 3.94 15.02
N GLU A 68 13.40 3.96 15.89
CA GLU A 68 13.25 4.36 17.30
C GLU A 68 12.90 5.85 17.42
N ARG A 69 13.61 6.73 16.68
CA ARG A 69 13.33 8.18 16.65
C ARG A 69 11.92 8.51 16.20
N TRP A 70 11.41 7.79 15.22
CA TRP A 70 10.09 8.01 14.64
C TRP A 70 9.02 7.02 15.12
N ALA A 71 9.31 6.26 16.20
CA ALA A 71 8.46 5.16 16.65
C ALA A 71 6.99 5.55 16.86
N GLU A 72 6.75 6.67 17.53
CA GLU A 72 5.40 7.13 17.84
C GLU A 72 4.59 7.50 16.57
N PHE A 73 5.26 8.11 15.59
CA PHE A 73 4.63 8.43 14.30
C PHE A 73 4.31 7.16 13.51
N ILE A 74 5.26 6.22 13.43
CA ILE A 74 5.08 4.94 12.74
C ILE A 74 3.94 4.16 13.40
N LYS A 75 3.93 4.01 14.71
CA LYS A 75 2.88 3.32 15.46
C LYS A 75 1.51 3.92 15.18
N ARG A 76 1.41 5.22 15.28
CA ARG A 76 0.14 5.95 15.09
C ARG A 76 -0.36 5.89 13.65
N LEU A 77 0.51 6.20 12.67
CA LEU A 77 0.12 6.34 11.27
C LEU A 77 -0.09 5.00 10.57
N ALA A 78 0.73 3.98 10.91
CA ALA A 78 0.61 2.64 10.36
C ALA A 78 -0.22 1.68 11.23
N ARG A 79 -0.72 2.12 12.40
CA ARG A 79 -1.40 1.28 13.41
C ARG A 79 -0.54 0.05 13.79
N VAL A 80 0.71 0.32 14.16
CA VAL A 80 1.64 -0.67 14.65
C VAL A 80 1.57 -0.70 16.18
N SER A 81 1.46 -1.89 16.78
CA SER A 81 1.40 -2.05 18.24
C SER A 81 2.75 -1.86 18.89
N GLU A 82 3.78 -2.43 18.28
CA GLU A 82 5.16 -2.35 18.75
C GLU A 82 6.14 -2.43 17.58
N ILE A 83 7.36 -1.93 17.80
CA ILE A 83 8.46 -2.01 16.82
C ILE A 83 9.61 -2.74 17.50
N SER A 84 10.09 -3.80 16.87
CA SER A 84 11.23 -4.58 17.32
C SER A 84 12.20 -4.88 16.19
N SER A 85 13.35 -5.46 16.52
CA SER A 85 14.35 -5.87 15.53
C SER A 85 14.75 -7.32 15.76
N ALA A 86 14.93 -8.08 14.68
CA ALA A 86 15.39 -9.46 14.73
C ALA A 86 16.41 -9.71 13.61
N PRO A 87 17.26 -10.75 13.72
CA PRO A 87 18.20 -11.12 12.66
C PRO A 87 17.50 -11.52 11.35
N ALA A 88 16.31 -12.13 11.46
CA ALA A 88 15.50 -12.56 10.33
C ALA A 88 14.00 -12.31 10.60
N ALA A 89 13.20 -12.32 9.55
CA ALA A 89 11.75 -12.21 9.67
C ALA A 89 11.18 -13.42 10.43
N PRO A 90 10.30 -13.20 11.42
CA PRO A 90 9.63 -14.30 12.11
C PRO A 90 8.77 -15.13 11.16
N GLN A 91 8.64 -16.43 11.45
CA GLN A 91 7.70 -17.27 10.73
C GLN A 91 6.26 -16.77 10.88
N GLY A 92 5.46 -16.90 9.83
CA GLY A 92 4.09 -16.38 9.84
C GLY A 92 3.99 -14.86 9.71
N SER A 93 5.02 -14.23 9.12
CA SER A 93 5.07 -12.80 8.86
C SER A 93 4.91 -12.50 7.37
N VAL A 94 4.19 -11.43 7.06
CA VAL A 94 4.27 -10.79 5.74
C VAL A 94 5.50 -9.91 5.70
N GLN A 95 6.32 -10.10 4.67
CA GLN A 95 7.55 -9.33 4.49
C GLN A 95 7.33 -8.19 3.49
N LEU A 96 7.91 -7.05 3.80
CA LEU A 96 7.92 -5.84 3.00
C LEU A 96 9.37 -5.43 2.78
N VAL A 97 9.69 -4.96 1.59
CA VAL A 97 11.01 -4.37 1.31
C VAL A 97 10.83 -2.86 1.20
N VAL A 98 11.51 -2.13 2.06
CA VAL A 98 11.49 -0.67 2.08
C VAL A 98 12.92 -0.18 1.96
N ARG A 99 13.24 0.47 0.83
CA ARG A 99 14.58 0.96 0.50
C ARG A 99 15.69 -0.07 0.70
N GLY A 100 15.42 -1.34 0.30
CA GLY A 100 16.38 -2.42 0.37
C GLY A 100 16.46 -3.17 1.71
N GLU A 101 15.74 -2.74 2.73
CA GLU A 101 15.67 -3.41 4.03
C GLU A 101 14.32 -4.13 4.23
N THR A 102 14.33 -5.21 5.00
CA THR A 102 13.14 -6.03 5.22
C THR A 102 12.43 -5.62 6.50
N ALA A 103 11.17 -5.24 6.34
CA ALA A 103 10.22 -5.10 7.44
C ALA A 103 9.25 -6.29 7.43
N ALA A 104 8.96 -6.88 8.56
CA ALA A 104 8.09 -8.03 8.70
C ALA A 104 6.90 -7.69 9.60
N LEU A 105 5.71 -8.13 9.19
CA LEU A 105 4.48 -7.98 9.94
C LEU A 105 4.01 -9.37 10.38
N PRO A 106 4.27 -9.79 11.63
CA PRO A 106 3.77 -11.04 12.16
C PRO A 106 2.24 -11.04 12.22
N LEU A 107 1.61 -11.95 11.49
CA LEU A 107 0.15 -12.04 11.42
C LEU A 107 -0.40 -13.18 12.26
N LYS A 108 0.45 -14.06 12.77
CA LYS A 108 0.05 -15.20 13.59
C LYS A 108 -0.66 -14.72 14.87
N GLY A 109 -1.91 -15.14 15.05
CA GLY A 109 -2.75 -14.74 16.19
C GLY A 109 -3.40 -13.36 16.05
N VAL A 110 -3.13 -12.62 14.96
CA VAL A 110 -3.79 -11.34 14.65
C VAL A 110 -4.93 -11.54 13.66
N ILE A 111 -4.72 -12.40 12.67
CA ILE A 111 -5.74 -12.78 11.68
C ILE A 111 -5.80 -14.30 11.54
N ASP A 112 -6.96 -14.81 11.16
CA ASP A 112 -7.11 -16.17 10.69
C ASP A 112 -6.66 -16.24 9.22
N ILE A 113 -5.42 -16.70 9.02
CA ILE A 113 -4.80 -16.79 7.68
C ILE A 113 -5.61 -17.71 6.76
N ALA A 114 -6.21 -18.78 7.29
CA ALA A 114 -7.01 -19.70 6.49
C ALA A 114 -8.32 -19.07 6.03
N ALA A 115 -9.01 -18.35 6.93
CA ALA A 115 -10.23 -17.61 6.60
C ALA A 115 -9.95 -16.50 5.59
N GLU A 116 -8.85 -15.76 5.77
CA GLU A 116 -8.46 -14.68 4.86
C GLU A 116 -8.08 -15.20 3.47
N ARG A 117 -7.35 -16.33 3.39
CA ARG A 117 -7.06 -17.00 2.12
C ARG A 117 -8.35 -17.44 1.42
N ALA A 118 -9.32 -17.99 2.15
CA ALA A 118 -10.60 -18.41 1.60
C ALA A 118 -11.40 -17.20 1.07
N ARG A 119 -11.36 -16.06 1.78
CA ARG A 119 -11.98 -14.80 1.36
C ARG A 119 -11.37 -14.29 0.05
N LEU A 120 -10.05 -14.16 -0.01
CA LEU A 120 -9.33 -13.69 -1.19
C LEU A 120 -9.53 -14.63 -2.39
N THR A 121 -9.58 -15.94 -2.18
CA THR A 121 -9.89 -16.91 -3.24
C THR A 121 -11.29 -16.70 -3.82
N LYS A 122 -12.27 -16.43 -2.97
CA LYS A 122 -13.62 -16.06 -3.43
C LYS A 122 -13.65 -14.77 -4.22
N GLU A 123 -12.90 -13.76 -3.80
CA GLU A 123 -12.81 -12.49 -4.51
C GLU A 123 -12.10 -12.64 -5.85
N MET A 124 -11.07 -13.50 -5.93
CA MET A 124 -10.42 -13.87 -7.19
C MET A 124 -11.42 -14.48 -8.18
N GLN A 125 -12.22 -15.44 -7.73
CA GLN A 125 -13.24 -16.08 -8.57
C GLN A 125 -14.28 -15.06 -9.08
N LYS A 126 -14.66 -14.08 -8.26
CA LYS A 126 -15.56 -13.00 -8.70
C LYS A 126 -14.92 -12.12 -9.78
N ALA A 127 -13.65 -11.73 -9.55
CA ALA A 127 -12.91 -10.94 -10.54
C ALA A 127 -12.77 -11.69 -11.87
N ASP A 128 -12.50 -13.01 -11.85
CA ASP A 128 -12.45 -13.85 -13.05
C ASP A 128 -13.79 -13.92 -13.77
N ALA A 129 -14.89 -14.06 -13.02
CA ALA A 129 -16.23 -14.06 -13.61
C ALA A 129 -16.62 -12.70 -14.22
N ASP A 130 -16.22 -11.59 -13.58
CA ASP A 130 -16.44 -10.24 -14.10
C ASP A 130 -15.66 -10.03 -15.41
N ILE A 131 -14.40 -10.43 -15.47
CA ILE A 131 -13.56 -10.37 -16.67
C ILE A 131 -14.19 -11.20 -17.80
N ALA A 132 -14.55 -12.46 -17.53
CA ALA A 132 -15.14 -13.36 -18.51
C ALA A 132 -16.47 -12.79 -19.08
N ARG A 133 -17.28 -12.17 -18.22
CA ARG A 133 -18.54 -11.54 -18.65
C ARG A 133 -18.31 -10.35 -19.58
N VAL A 134 -17.34 -9.51 -19.27
CA VAL A 134 -16.98 -8.35 -20.09
C VAL A 134 -16.32 -8.80 -21.38
N ASP A 135 -15.43 -9.78 -21.34
CA ASP A 135 -14.78 -10.36 -22.52
C ASP A 135 -15.82 -10.98 -23.47
N ALA A 136 -16.84 -11.66 -22.94
CA ALA A 136 -17.93 -12.21 -23.74
C ALA A 136 -18.75 -11.12 -24.44
N LYS A 137 -18.95 -9.96 -23.80
CA LYS A 137 -19.64 -8.81 -24.43
C LYS A 137 -18.77 -8.19 -25.53
N LEU A 138 -17.51 -7.88 -25.20
CA LEU A 138 -16.57 -7.25 -26.15
C LEU A 138 -16.20 -8.17 -27.31
N GLY A 139 -16.24 -9.49 -27.09
CA GLY A 139 -16.05 -10.50 -28.14
C GLY A 139 -17.28 -10.78 -29.01
N ASN A 140 -18.45 -10.19 -28.67
CA ASN A 140 -19.68 -10.37 -29.47
C ASN A 140 -19.74 -9.38 -30.63
N PRO A 141 -19.66 -9.85 -31.89
CA PRO A 141 -19.70 -8.97 -33.07
C PRO A 141 -20.98 -8.12 -33.17
N ASN A 142 -22.10 -8.69 -32.73
CA ASN A 142 -23.38 -7.96 -32.76
C ASN A 142 -23.42 -6.82 -31.73
N PHE A 143 -22.81 -7.01 -30.58
CA PHE A 143 -22.65 -5.96 -29.57
C PHE A 143 -21.74 -4.85 -30.11
N MET A 144 -20.55 -5.21 -30.60
CA MET A 144 -19.58 -4.26 -31.14
C MET A 144 -20.10 -3.44 -32.33
N ALA A 145 -20.97 -4.03 -33.14
CA ALA A 145 -21.55 -3.34 -34.29
C ALA A 145 -22.72 -2.39 -33.97
N ARG A 146 -23.38 -2.57 -32.82
CA ARG A 146 -24.61 -1.85 -32.47
C ARG A 146 -24.50 -0.98 -31.22
N ALA A 147 -23.55 -1.25 -30.35
CA ALA A 147 -23.36 -0.47 -29.12
C ALA A 147 -22.77 0.91 -29.46
N PRO A 148 -23.21 1.98 -28.81
CA PRO A 148 -22.55 3.28 -28.84
C PRO A 148 -21.10 3.16 -28.39
N GLU A 149 -20.22 4.00 -28.96
CA GLU A 149 -18.80 4.00 -28.64
C GLU A 149 -18.53 4.18 -27.12
N GLU A 150 -19.29 5.06 -26.47
CA GLU A 150 -19.24 5.30 -25.03
C GLU A 150 -19.48 4.02 -24.21
N VAL A 151 -20.46 3.20 -24.63
CA VAL A 151 -20.79 1.94 -23.93
C VAL A 151 -19.66 0.89 -24.11
N VAL A 152 -19.05 0.87 -25.30
CA VAL A 152 -17.88 -0.01 -25.54
C VAL A 152 -16.70 0.41 -24.68
N GLU A 153 -16.46 1.71 -24.56
CA GLU A 153 -15.37 2.23 -23.71
C GLU A 153 -15.61 1.94 -22.23
N GLU A 154 -16.83 2.15 -21.73
CA GLU A 154 -17.19 1.75 -20.36
C GLU A 154 -16.95 0.26 -20.07
N GLU A 155 -17.25 -0.62 -21.02
CA GLU A 155 -16.97 -2.07 -20.83
C GLU A 155 -15.47 -2.35 -20.83
N LYS A 156 -14.65 -1.63 -21.62
CA LYS A 156 -13.19 -1.74 -21.57
C LYS A 156 -12.64 -1.25 -20.24
N GLU A 157 -13.10 -0.11 -19.71
CA GLU A 157 -12.71 0.41 -18.40
C GLU A 157 -13.05 -0.60 -17.30
N LYS A 158 -14.25 -1.17 -17.30
CA LYS A 158 -14.64 -2.24 -16.35
C LYS A 158 -13.73 -3.46 -16.42
N ARG A 159 -13.27 -3.82 -17.62
CA ARG A 159 -12.31 -4.89 -17.82
C ARG A 159 -10.96 -4.57 -17.17
N GLU A 160 -10.44 -3.37 -17.40
CA GLU A 160 -9.17 -2.92 -16.83
C GLU A 160 -9.23 -2.86 -15.30
N GLU A 161 -10.32 -2.33 -14.74
CA GLU A 161 -10.54 -2.31 -13.29
C GLU A 161 -10.59 -3.74 -12.70
N ALA A 162 -11.27 -4.67 -13.37
CA ALA A 162 -11.34 -6.05 -12.91
C ALA A 162 -9.99 -6.75 -12.99
N LEU A 163 -9.18 -6.51 -14.03
CA LEU A 163 -7.81 -7.00 -14.15
C LEU A 163 -6.88 -6.42 -13.06
N ALA A 164 -6.97 -5.13 -12.81
CA ALA A 164 -6.19 -4.48 -11.75
C ALA A 164 -6.56 -5.01 -10.37
N ARG A 165 -7.86 -5.22 -10.10
CA ARG A 165 -8.34 -5.88 -8.87
C ARG A 165 -7.83 -7.30 -8.75
N LYS A 166 -7.88 -8.10 -9.82
CA LYS A 166 -7.35 -9.46 -9.85
C LYS A 166 -5.85 -9.50 -9.53
N ALA A 167 -5.06 -8.60 -10.11
CA ALA A 167 -3.63 -8.52 -9.85
C ALA A 167 -3.33 -8.24 -8.36
N LYS A 168 -4.03 -7.28 -7.75
CA LYS A 168 -3.89 -6.98 -6.32
C LYS A 168 -4.25 -8.16 -5.42
N ILE A 169 -5.32 -8.90 -5.76
CA ILE A 169 -5.73 -10.10 -5.00
C ILE A 169 -4.65 -11.20 -5.14
N ALA A 170 -4.08 -11.38 -6.32
CA ALA A 170 -3.01 -12.35 -6.54
C ALA A 170 -1.77 -12.03 -5.69
N GLU A 171 -1.35 -10.77 -5.63
CA GLU A 171 -0.25 -10.33 -4.76
C GLU A 171 -0.54 -10.60 -3.28
N ALA A 172 -1.75 -10.32 -2.81
CA ALA A 172 -2.16 -10.58 -1.43
C ALA A 172 -2.12 -12.10 -1.11
N LEU A 173 -2.57 -12.95 -2.03
CA LEU A 173 -2.50 -14.40 -1.87
C LEU A 173 -1.06 -14.92 -1.83
N GLU A 174 -0.15 -14.37 -2.65
CA GLU A 174 1.27 -14.74 -2.60
C GLU A 174 1.92 -14.32 -1.28
N ARG A 175 1.62 -13.13 -0.77
CA ARG A 175 2.10 -12.69 0.55
C ARG A 175 1.63 -13.60 1.68
N LEU A 176 0.38 -14.09 1.62
CA LEU A 176 -0.14 -15.05 2.60
C LEU A 176 0.52 -16.42 2.53
N LYS A 177 1.04 -16.86 1.37
CA LYS A 177 1.82 -18.09 1.27
C LYS A 177 3.12 -18.02 2.06
N GLY A 178 3.78 -16.86 2.03
CA GLY A 178 5.00 -16.63 2.81
C GLY A 178 4.76 -16.50 4.32
N ALA A 179 3.50 -16.29 4.74
CA ALA A 179 3.10 -16.15 6.13
C ALA A 179 2.63 -17.48 6.79
N THR A 180 2.67 -18.60 6.09
CA THR A 180 2.41 -19.95 6.60
C THR A 180 3.72 -20.63 6.89
#